data_bac831f48b2a2f60471468b51d7d5a81
#
_entry.id   bac831f48b2a2f60471468b51d7d5a81
#
_cell.length_a   1.000
_cell.length_b   1.000
_cell.length_c   1.000
_cell.angle_alpha   90.00
_cell.angle_beta   90.00
_cell.angle_gamma   90.00
#
_symmetry.space_group_name_H-M   'P 1'
#
loop_
_entity.id
_entity.type
_entity.pdbx_description
1 polymer ?
#
loop_
_entity_poly.entity_id
_entity_poly.type
_entity_poly.pdbx_seq_one_letter_code
_entity_poly.pdbx_strand_id
1 'polypeptide(L)'
;MPYPPGTYREAWSHYPVLVRQYRPEHNRGVLLTQVPPAADVWLSWLCDAGHVFVATPDEQRHRPGRERRRSAWCPWCSALADPRRTPALPMDPGRKARTPGAVPARAAAGAARPARPARSSGRSSAAGGPCSRTPDLPVGEPFASACAPPPASAAEERLRADLAAALTFTPGLNAVRLGTPFFDHLEAWPDIVLPELRVAVEYDSTGRHGLEHVGHRETADRRKDRALRRAGWEVVRLRTGRLQPLGPHDLVLSGLGRTTVPRLLDAFREIRGALYVDAWLR
;
A
#
# COMPACT_ATOMS: atom_id res chain seq x y z
N MET A 1 2.88 22.73 10.97
CA MET A 1 4.12 23.16 11.62
C MET A 1 4.49 22.14 12.68
N PRO A 2 5.74 21.76 12.84
CA PRO A 2 6.13 20.90 13.96
C PRO A 2 5.94 21.65 15.30
N TYR A 3 5.68 20.88 16.35
CA TYR A 3 5.55 21.41 17.71
C TYR A 3 6.91 21.87 18.27
N PRO A 4 6.97 22.58 19.39
CA PRO A 4 8.23 22.92 20.05
C PRO A 4 9.09 21.69 20.34
N PRO A 5 10.43 21.80 20.31
CA PRO A 5 11.34 20.72 20.67
C PRO A 5 11.03 20.13 22.04
N GLY A 6 10.96 18.81 22.15
CA GLY A 6 10.71 18.11 23.39
C GLY A 6 9.25 17.83 23.73
N THR A 7 8.27 18.43 23.04
CA THR A 7 6.82 18.28 23.32
C THR A 7 6.39 16.81 23.46
N TYR A 8 6.90 15.92 22.62
CA TYR A 8 6.53 14.50 22.63
C TYR A 8 7.66 13.58 23.09
N ARG A 9 8.61 14.09 23.88
CA ARG A 9 9.76 13.30 24.37
C ARG A 9 9.32 12.05 25.14
N GLU A 10 8.40 12.22 26.09
CA GLU A 10 7.88 11.13 26.90
C GLU A 10 7.13 10.10 26.05
N ALA A 11 6.26 10.55 25.15
CA ALA A 11 5.52 9.67 24.26
C ALA A 11 6.44 8.82 23.34
N TRP A 12 7.58 9.38 22.94
CA TRP A 12 8.57 8.65 22.14
C TRP A 12 9.47 7.73 22.97
N SER A 13 9.55 7.89 24.28
CA SER A 13 10.33 7.00 25.15
C SER A 13 9.85 5.55 25.10
N HIS A 14 8.59 5.32 24.76
CA HIS A 14 7.99 4.00 24.57
C HIS A 14 8.44 3.30 23.26
N TYR A 15 9.14 4.01 22.38
CA TYR A 15 9.55 3.52 21.05
C TYR A 15 11.08 3.69 20.81
N PRO A 16 11.96 3.11 21.67
CA PRO A 16 13.39 3.39 21.61
C PRO A 16 14.05 2.99 20.28
N VAL A 17 13.51 1.97 19.61
CA VAL A 17 13.99 1.55 18.29
C VAL A 17 13.69 2.62 17.24
N LEU A 18 12.50 3.20 17.26
CA LEU A 18 12.12 4.25 16.32
C LEU A 18 12.93 5.53 16.55
N VAL A 19 13.16 5.89 17.81
CA VAL A 19 14.04 7.02 18.17
C VAL A 19 15.44 6.83 17.58
N ARG A 20 16.00 5.62 17.65
CA ARG A 20 17.31 5.30 17.08
C ARG A 20 17.32 5.32 15.55
N GLN A 21 16.23 4.96 14.91
CA GLN A 21 16.09 4.90 13.45
C GLN A 21 15.75 6.26 12.83
N TYR A 22 15.39 7.23 13.62
CA TYR A 22 15.09 8.58 13.14
C TYR A 22 16.37 9.40 12.97
N ARG A 23 16.40 10.17 11.87
CA ARG A 23 17.53 11.07 11.56
C ARG A 23 16.98 12.47 11.21
N PRO A 24 17.20 13.48 12.07
CA PRO A 24 16.78 14.85 11.79
C PRO A 24 17.37 15.39 10.47
N GLU A 25 18.59 14.99 10.12
CA GLU A 25 19.29 15.37 8.89
C GLU A 25 18.51 14.98 7.64
N HIS A 26 17.82 13.85 7.66
CA HIS A 26 16.95 13.40 6.56
C HIS A 26 15.55 14.04 6.59
N ASN A 27 15.26 14.83 7.63
CA ASN A 27 13.94 15.41 7.89
C ASN A 27 14.00 16.94 8.04
N ARG A 28 14.91 17.59 7.33
CA ARG A 28 15.09 19.07 7.33
C ARG A 28 15.32 19.63 8.74
N GLY A 29 15.99 18.90 9.59
CA GLY A 29 16.31 19.32 10.96
C GLY A 29 15.14 19.19 11.96
N VAL A 30 13.97 18.69 11.55
CA VAL A 30 12.86 18.45 12.46
C VAL A 30 13.24 17.34 13.45
N LEU A 31 13.12 17.60 14.74
CA LEU A 31 13.37 16.60 15.78
C LEU A 31 12.14 15.70 15.95
N LEU A 32 12.36 14.40 16.17
CA LEU A 32 11.27 13.45 16.38
C LEU A 32 10.35 13.87 17.54
N THR A 33 10.91 14.50 18.57
CA THR A 33 10.17 15.01 19.73
C THR A 33 9.24 16.20 19.42
N GLN A 34 9.30 16.74 18.21
CA GLN A 34 8.39 17.79 17.71
C GLN A 34 7.19 17.19 16.96
N VAL A 35 7.13 15.88 16.81
CA VAL A 35 6.11 15.18 16.04
C VAL A 35 5.40 14.16 16.93
N PRO A 36 4.05 14.15 17.00
CA PRO A 36 3.33 13.13 17.78
C PRO A 36 3.60 11.72 17.23
N PRO A 37 3.70 10.69 18.08
CA PRO A 37 3.80 9.29 17.60
C PRO A 37 2.64 8.84 16.74
N ALA A 38 1.46 9.46 16.89
CA ALA A 38 0.28 9.21 16.08
C ALA A 38 0.19 10.10 14.83
N ALA A 39 1.23 10.88 14.53
CA ALA A 39 1.19 11.78 13.39
C ALA A 39 1.18 11.03 12.06
N ASP A 40 0.37 11.53 11.14
CA ASP A 40 0.28 11.05 9.77
C ASP A 40 1.08 11.98 8.82
N VAL A 41 2.33 12.24 9.21
CA VAL A 41 3.29 13.02 8.42
C VAL A 41 4.42 12.10 7.96
N TRP A 42 4.89 12.32 6.74
CA TRP A 42 5.96 11.50 6.20
C TRP A 42 7.30 11.92 6.73
N LEU A 43 8.01 10.96 7.25
CA LEU A 43 9.37 11.14 7.76
C LEU A 43 10.29 10.09 7.12
N SER A 44 11.54 10.47 6.94
CA SER A 44 12.59 9.55 6.51
C SER A 44 13.18 8.83 7.72
N TRP A 45 13.30 7.53 7.60
CA TRP A 45 13.84 6.63 8.61
C TRP A 45 15.05 5.88 8.08
N LEU A 46 16.00 5.59 8.95
CA LEU A 46 17.19 4.80 8.65
C LEU A 46 17.13 3.50 9.45
N CYS A 47 16.97 2.35 8.79
CA CYS A 47 16.97 1.07 9.50
C CYS A 47 18.36 0.66 9.97
N ASP A 48 18.43 -0.35 10.85
CA ASP A 48 19.70 -0.85 11.41
C ASP A 48 20.64 -1.48 10.35
N ALA A 49 20.11 -1.79 9.15
CA ALA A 49 20.87 -2.26 7.98
C ALA A 49 21.28 -1.13 7.02
N GLY A 50 21.03 0.13 7.37
CA GLY A 50 21.45 1.28 6.58
C GLY A 50 20.50 1.67 5.43
N HIS A 51 19.33 1.06 5.32
CA HIS A 51 18.35 1.46 4.30
C HIS A 51 17.57 2.69 4.75
N VAL A 52 17.52 3.71 3.89
CA VAL A 52 16.65 4.88 4.08
C VAL A 52 15.28 4.58 3.46
N PHE A 53 14.22 4.82 4.20
CA PHE A 53 12.86 4.63 3.74
C PHE A 53 11.92 5.68 4.33
N VAL A 54 10.76 5.88 3.71
CA VAL A 54 9.78 6.87 4.12
C VAL A 54 8.55 6.19 4.71
N ALA A 55 8.12 6.66 5.88
CA ALA A 55 6.93 6.17 6.57
C ALA A 55 6.40 7.23 7.53
N THR A 56 5.14 7.11 7.95
CA THR A 56 4.63 7.98 9.01
C THR A 56 4.97 7.46 10.40
N PRO A 57 5.06 8.32 11.44
CA PRO A 57 5.15 7.89 12.84
C PRO A 57 4.09 6.86 13.20
N ASP A 58 2.85 7.10 12.79
CA ASP A 58 1.73 6.18 13.06
C ASP A 58 1.96 4.80 12.43
N GLU A 59 2.42 4.73 11.18
CA GLU A 59 2.79 3.47 10.54
C GLU A 59 3.91 2.77 11.30
N GLN A 60 4.96 3.50 11.69
CA GLN A 60 6.12 2.91 12.35
C GLN A 60 5.76 2.27 13.69
N ARG A 61 4.94 2.92 14.52
CA ARG A 61 4.56 2.40 15.84
C ARG A 61 3.66 1.16 15.79
N HIS A 62 2.90 0.96 14.70
CA HIS A 62 1.97 -0.17 14.54
C HIS A 62 2.59 -1.38 13.83
N ARG A 63 3.85 -1.31 13.43
CA ARG A 63 4.49 -2.39 12.67
C ARG A 63 4.81 -3.62 13.53
N PRO A 64 4.72 -4.83 12.97
CA PRO A 64 5.12 -6.05 13.68
C PRO A 64 6.60 -6.01 14.06
N GLY A 65 6.93 -6.52 15.22
CA GLY A 65 8.33 -6.61 15.69
C GLY A 65 8.84 -5.39 16.45
N ARG A 66 8.00 -4.41 16.77
CA ARG A 66 8.33 -3.27 17.63
C ARG A 66 8.89 -3.68 19.00
N GLU A 67 8.50 -4.85 19.49
CA GLU A 67 8.95 -5.43 20.78
C GLU A 67 10.31 -6.16 20.66
N ARG A 68 10.79 -6.38 19.44
CA ARG A 68 12.09 -7.03 19.23
C ARG A 68 13.20 -5.98 19.36
N ARG A 69 14.27 -6.35 20.06
CA ARG A 69 15.46 -5.48 20.23
C ARG A 69 16.13 -5.09 18.91
N ARG A 70 15.83 -5.77 17.82
CA ARG A 70 16.24 -5.46 16.44
C ARG A 70 14.99 -5.36 15.60
N SER A 71 14.55 -4.16 15.34
CA SER A 71 13.51 -3.91 14.36
C SER A 71 14.13 -3.91 12.97
N ALA A 72 14.08 -5.04 12.31
CA ALA A 72 14.42 -5.16 10.88
C ALA A 72 13.31 -4.60 9.99
N TRP A 73 12.47 -3.70 10.53
CA TRP A 73 11.32 -3.27 9.79
C TRP A 73 11.62 -2.03 8.94
N CYS A 74 12.18 -2.27 7.81
CA CYS A 74 12.09 -1.42 6.63
C CYS A 74 11.53 -2.26 5.48
N PRO A 75 10.98 -1.66 4.42
CA PRO A 75 10.47 -2.40 3.26
C PRO A 75 11.49 -3.35 2.65
N TRP A 76 12.75 -2.93 2.61
CA TRP A 76 13.86 -3.72 2.08
C TRP A 76 14.20 -4.92 2.96
N CYS A 77 14.37 -4.70 4.27
CA CYS A 77 14.66 -5.78 5.21
C CYS A 77 13.51 -6.78 5.31
N SER A 78 12.26 -6.31 5.23
CA SER A 78 11.08 -7.18 5.24
C SER A 78 11.03 -8.07 4.00
N ALA A 79 11.36 -7.54 2.82
CA ALA A 79 11.44 -8.32 1.59
C ALA A 79 12.57 -9.36 1.62
N LEU A 80 13.70 -9.03 2.26
CA LEU A 80 14.82 -9.97 2.45
C LEU A 80 14.54 -11.06 3.50
N ALA A 81 13.66 -10.77 4.47
CA ALA A 81 13.29 -11.71 5.53
C ALA A 81 12.16 -12.69 5.10
N ASP A 82 11.67 -12.62 3.86
CA ASP A 82 10.71 -13.60 3.34
C ASP A 82 11.40 -14.98 3.33
N PRO A 83 10.88 -15.99 4.09
CA PRO A 83 11.47 -17.32 4.17
C PRO A 83 11.48 -18.06 2.83
N ARG A 84 10.81 -17.54 1.81
CA ARG A 84 10.85 -18.06 0.42
C ARG A 84 12.01 -17.52 -0.41
N ARG A 85 12.76 -16.54 0.10
CA ARG A 85 13.99 -16.05 -0.52
C ARG A 85 15.17 -16.49 0.32
N THR A 86 15.92 -17.45 -0.17
CA THR A 86 17.28 -17.72 0.33
C THR A 86 18.14 -16.51 -0.07
N PRO A 87 18.68 -15.70 0.86
CA PRO A 87 19.56 -14.61 0.48
C PRO A 87 20.81 -15.23 -0.16
N ALA A 88 21.13 -14.83 -1.38
CA ALA A 88 22.49 -15.00 -1.87
C ALA A 88 23.37 -14.07 -1.02
N LEU A 89 24.06 -14.63 -0.03
CA LEU A 89 25.07 -13.89 0.72
C LEU A 89 26.13 -13.44 -0.28
N PRO A 90 26.54 -12.16 -0.28
CA PRO A 90 27.70 -11.74 -1.05
C PRO A 90 28.87 -12.59 -0.56
N MET A 91 29.46 -13.36 -1.43
CA MET A 91 30.69 -14.09 -1.15
C MET A 91 31.78 -13.06 -0.86
N ASP A 92 32.20 -12.98 0.38
CA ASP A 92 33.42 -12.27 0.75
C ASP A 92 34.63 -13.05 0.15
N PRO A 93 35.34 -12.49 -0.83
CA PRO A 93 36.42 -13.20 -1.50
C PRO A 93 37.62 -13.52 -0.61
N GLY A 94 37.60 -13.11 0.67
CA GLY A 94 38.68 -13.34 1.62
C GLY A 94 38.47 -14.49 2.60
N ARG A 95 37.31 -15.14 2.66
CA ARG A 95 37.01 -16.17 3.65
C ARG A 95 37.23 -17.57 3.07
N LYS A 96 38.37 -18.18 3.37
CA LYS A 96 38.65 -19.60 3.06
C LYS A 96 37.55 -20.49 3.66
N ALA A 97 36.91 -21.28 2.81
CA ALA A 97 35.88 -22.23 3.18
C ALA A 97 36.47 -23.30 4.13
N ARG A 98 35.90 -23.38 5.35
CA ARG A 98 36.07 -24.58 6.19
C ARG A 98 35.11 -25.64 5.69
N THR A 99 35.62 -26.70 5.14
CA THR A 99 34.91 -27.90 4.72
C THR A 99 34.25 -28.57 5.93
N PRO A 100 32.94 -28.75 5.98
CA PRO A 100 32.31 -29.66 6.94
C PRO A 100 32.44 -31.09 6.44
N GLY A 101 32.83 -31.99 7.35
CA GLY A 101 33.05 -33.40 7.07
C GLY A 101 31.82 -34.10 6.49
N ALA A 102 32.12 -35.06 5.64
CA ALA A 102 31.17 -35.92 4.95
C ALA A 102 30.33 -36.77 5.92
N VAL A 103 29.01 -36.77 5.73
CA VAL A 103 28.08 -37.72 6.32
C VAL A 103 27.52 -38.58 5.19
N PRO A 104 27.50 -39.93 5.33
CA PRO A 104 27.21 -40.82 4.21
C PRO A 104 25.75 -40.86 3.83
N ALA A 105 25.52 -40.99 2.52
CA ALA A 105 24.22 -41.12 1.90
C ALA A 105 23.50 -42.42 2.31
N ARG A 106 22.24 -42.33 2.69
CA ARG A 106 21.32 -43.46 2.79
C ARG A 106 20.32 -43.39 1.62
N ALA A 107 20.40 -44.40 0.75
CA ALA A 107 19.51 -44.58 -0.35
C ALA A 107 18.13 -45.00 0.13
N ALA A 108 17.06 -44.41 -0.46
CA ALA A 108 15.73 -45.00 -0.50
C ALA A 108 15.06 -44.66 -1.82
N ALA A 109 14.77 -45.73 -2.58
CA ALA A 109 14.02 -45.70 -3.82
C ALA A 109 12.52 -45.43 -3.54
N GLY A 110 11.84 -44.74 -4.44
CA GLY A 110 10.39 -44.54 -4.37
C GLY A 110 9.84 -43.77 -5.56
N ALA A 111 9.40 -44.49 -6.56
CA ALA A 111 8.35 -44.28 -7.56
C ALA A 111 8.00 -42.83 -8.02
N ALA A 112 8.21 -42.60 -9.30
CA ALA A 112 7.77 -41.45 -10.07
C ALA A 112 6.24 -41.43 -10.25
N ARG A 113 5.64 -40.25 -10.03
CA ARG A 113 4.27 -39.91 -10.39
C ARG A 113 4.28 -38.80 -11.46
N PRO A 114 3.45 -38.87 -12.51
CA PRO A 114 3.57 -37.99 -13.66
C PRO A 114 3.20 -36.53 -13.33
N ALA A 115 3.97 -35.64 -13.89
CA ALA A 115 3.84 -34.17 -13.72
C ALA A 115 2.61 -33.65 -14.47
N ARG A 116 1.82 -32.86 -13.77
CA ARG A 116 0.75 -32.02 -14.31
C ARG A 116 1.36 -30.73 -14.88
N PRO A 117 0.92 -30.20 -16.02
CA PRO A 117 1.55 -29.04 -16.63
C PRO A 117 1.40 -27.80 -15.75
N ALA A 118 2.51 -27.15 -15.49
CA ALA A 118 2.61 -25.91 -14.77
C ALA A 118 1.98 -24.78 -15.59
N ARG A 119 0.99 -24.09 -15.02
CA ARG A 119 0.55 -22.79 -15.50
C ARG A 119 1.68 -21.78 -15.22
N SER A 120 2.21 -21.22 -16.26
CA SER A 120 3.23 -20.17 -16.22
C SER A 120 2.63 -18.88 -15.64
N SER A 121 2.77 -18.67 -14.34
CA SER A 121 2.68 -17.35 -13.76
C SER A 121 4.04 -16.67 -13.96
N GLY A 122 4.12 -15.79 -14.94
CA GLY A 122 5.32 -14.97 -15.19
C GLY A 122 5.63 -14.09 -14.00
N ARG A 123 6.52 -14.54 -13.12
CA ARG A 123 7.19 -13.73 -12.13
C ARG A 123 8.51 -13.28 -12.70
N SER A 124 8.55 -12.07 -13.24
CA SER A 124 9.82 -11.38 -13.45
C SER A 124 10.28 -10.80 -12.11
N SER A 125 11.19 -11.49 -11.44
CA SER A 125 11.97 -10.94 -10.35
C SER A 125 13.21 -10.26 -10.91
N ALA A 126 13.13 -8.96 -11.17
CA ALA A 126 14.29 -8.13 -11.42
C ALA A 126 14.65 -7.34 -10.18
N ALA A 127 15.95 -7.17 -9.98
CA ALA A 127 16.55 -6.49 -8.85
C ALA A 127 16.03 -5.06 -8.62
N GLY A 128 15.58 -4.73 -7.39
CA GLY A 128 15.91 -3.51 -6.68
C GLY A 128 15.34 -2.16 -7.15
N GLY A 129 14.46 -2.06 -8.16
CA GLY A 129 13.86 -0.79 -8.56
C GLY A 129 12.33 -0.87 -8.66
N PRO A 130 11.61 0.26 -8.69
CA PRO A 130 10.19 0.26 -8.98
C PRO A 130 9.94 -0.38 -10.35
N CYS A 131 8.77 -1.02 -10.50
CA CYS A 131 8.39 -1.71 -11.72
C CYS A 131 8.58 -0.79 -12.94
N SER A 132 9.41 -1.21 -13.90
CA SER A 132 9.74 -0.43 -15.10
C SER A 132 8.58 -0.35 -16.12
N ARG A 133 7.46 -1.01 -15.84
CA ARG A 133 6.28 -0.99 -16.70
C ARG A 133 5.37 0.21 -16.46
N THR A 134 5.51 0.89 -15.32
CA THR A 134 4.77 2.13 -15.07
C THR A 134 5.27 3.19 -16.05
N PRO A 135 4.40 3.78 -16.89
CA PRO A 135 4.82 4.80 -17.85
C PRO A 135 5.34 6.05 -17.14
N ASP A 136 6.23 6.77 -17.82
CA ASP A 136 6.72 8.05 -17.35
C ASP A 136 5.70 9.15 -17.65
N LEU A 137 4.77 9.34 -16.70
CA LEU A 137 3.69 10.31 -16.75
C LEU A 137 3.81 11.29 -15.57
N PRO A 138 3.21 12.46 -15.67
CA PRO A 138 3.08 13.37 -14.54
C PRO A 138 2.42 12.69 -13.34
N VAL A 139 2.83 13.09 -12.13
CA VAL A 139 2.22 12.59 -10.89
C VAL A 139 0.74 12.97 -10.86
N GLY A 140 -0.10 11.99 -10.55
CA GLY A 140 -1.56 12.13 -10.56
C GLY A 140 -2.21 11.87 -11.91
N GLU A 141 -1.44 11.60 -12.97
CA GLU A 141 -2.04 11.26 -14.26
C GLU A 141 -2.68 9.87 -14.22
N PRO A 142 -3.96 9.72 -14.62
CA PRO A 142 -4.62 8.44 -14.72
C PRO A 142 -4.27 7.75 -16.04
N PHE A 143 -4.14 6.43 -16.01
CA PHE A 143 -3.79 5.64 -17.21
C PHE A 143 -4.29 4.21 -17.11
N ALA A 144 -4.25 3.49 -18.24
CA ALA A 144 -4.50 2.05 -18.29
C ALA A 144 -3.20 1.30 -18.01
N SER A 145 -3.06 0.68 -16.85
CA SER A 145 -1.90 -0.10 -16.46
C SER A 145 -2.07 -1.58 -16.79
N ALA A 146 -1.04 -2.15 -17.41
CA ALA A 146 -0.93 -3.60 -17.60
C ALA A 146 -0.52 -4.35 -16.31
N CYS A 147 -0.12 -3.63 -15.26
CA CYS A 147 0.24 -4.20 -13.96
C CYS A 147 -0.96 -4.26 -13.00
N ALA A 148 -2.02 -3.52 -13.28
CA ALA A 148 -3.22 -3.55 -12.45
C ALA A 148 -3.84 -4.96 -12.43
N PRO A 149 -4.25 -5.47 -11.25
CA PRO A 149 -4.96 -6.72 -11.17
C PRO A 149 -6.31 -6.61 -11.92
N PRO A 150 -6.83 -7.70 -12.46
CA PRO A 150 -8.20 -7.69 -12.98
C PRO A 150 -9.19 -7.39 -11.86
N PRO A 151 -10.40 -6.85 -12.18
CA PRO A 151 -11.45 -6.61 -11.20
C PRO A 151 -11.66 -7.85 -10.32
N ALA A 152 -11.65 -7.66 -9.01
CA ALA A 152 -11.62 -8.78 -8.07
C ALA A 152 -13.01 -9.37 -7.81
N SER A 153 -14.08 -8.63 -8.05
CA SER A 153 -15.43 -9.07 -7.68
C SER A 153 -16.53 -8.59 -8.65
N ALA A 154 -17.61 -9.38 -8.73
CA ALA A 154 -18.83 -9.00 -9.44
C ALA A 154 -19.50 -7.74 -8.82
N ALA A 155 -19.22 -7.45 -7.54
CA ALA A 155 -19.71 -6.25 -6.87
C ALA A 155 -19.02 -4.99 -7.42
N GLU A 156 -17.72 -5.03 -7.63
CA GLU A 156 -16.96 -3.93 -8.25
C GLU A 156 -17.40 -3.69 -9.70
N GLU A 157 -17.58 -4.78 -10.46
CA GLU A 157 -18.06 -4.68 -11.84
C GLU A 157 -19.45 -4.03 -11.90
N ARG A 158 -20.36 -4.47 -11.04
CA ARG A 158 -21.71 -3.88 -10.94
C ARG A 158 -21.64 -2.41 -10.53
N LEU A 159 -20.86 -2.06 -9.53
CA LEU A 159 -20.70 -0.68 -9.09
C LEU A 159 -20.19 0.22 -10.20
N ARG A 160 -19.23 -0.27 -10.98
CA ARG A 160 -18.69 0.46 -12.14
C ARG A 160 -19.76 0.67 -13.22
N ALA A 161 -20.55 -0.35 -13.50
CA ALA A 161 -21.67 -0.24 -14.46
C ALA A 161 -22.75 0.74 -13.98
N ASP A 162 -23.13 0.69 -12.70
CA ASP A 162 -24.12 1.58 -12.09
C ASP A 162 -23.62 3.05 -12.12
N LEU A 163 -22.33 3.29 -11.84
CA LEU A 163 -21.74 4.62 -11.97
C LEU A 163 -21.67 5.10 -13.42
N ALA A 164 -21.29 4.24 -14.36
CA ALA A 164 -21.23 4.58 -15.78
C ALA A 164 -22.62 4.87 -16.39
N ALA A 165 -23.68 4.35 -15.81
CA ALA A 165 -25.04 4.68 -16.18
C ALA A 165 -25.48 6.08 -15.70
N ALA A 166 -24.92 6.55 -14.57
CA ALA A 166 -25.31 7.82 -13.95
C ALA A 166 -24.37 8.98 -14.28
N LEU A 167 -23.10 8.69 -14.58
CA LEU A 167 -22.03 9.69 -14.71
C LEU A 167 -21.22 9.44 -15.99
N THR A 168 -20.92 10.51 -16.71
CA THR A 168 -20.02 10.48 -17.86
C THR A 168 -18.57 10.57 -17.37
N PHE A 169 -17.74 9.57 -17.65
CA PHE A 169 -16.31 9.59 -17.36
C PHE A 169 -15.55 8.73 -18.34
N THR A 170 -14.23 8.95 -18.46
CA THR A 170 -13.36 8.20 -19.36
C THR A 170 -13.22 6.75 -18.89
N PRO A 171 -13.67 5.77 -19.67
CA PRO A 171 -13.60 4.37 -19.31
C PRO A 171 -12.20 3.79 -19.50
N GLY A 172 -11.94 2.61 -18.88
CA GLY A 172 -10.74 1.81 -19.12
C GLY A 172 -9.49 2.25 -18.36
N LEU A 173 -9.54 3.35 -17.62
CA LEU A 173 -8.46 3.77 -16.73
C LEU A 173 -8.56 2.98 -15.41
N ASN A 174 -7.43 2.43 -14.96
CA ASN A 174 -7.35 1.55 -13.78
C ASN A 174 -6.15 1.85 -12.87
N ALA A 175 -5.39 2.89 -13.17
CA ALA A 175 -4.20 3.28 -12.42
C ALA A 175 -4.05 4.79 -12.34
N VAL A 176 -3.38 5.25 -11.29
CA VAL A 176 -2.95 6.63 -11.09
C VAL A 176 -1.43 6.65 -10.88
N ARG A 177 -0.72 7.51 -11.61
CA ARG A 177 0.72 7.70 -11.48
C ARG A 177 1.06 8.34 -10.12
N LEU A 178 1.95 7.71 -9.38
CA LEU A 178 2.39 8.18 -8.06
C LEU A 178 3.79 8.81 -8.12
N GLY A 179 4.03 9.79 -7.27
CA GLY A 179 5.35 10.40 -7.11
C GLY A 179 6.35 9.57 -6.29
N THR A 180 5.84 8.63 -5.48
CA THR A 180 6.64 7.72 -4.65
C THR A 180 6.11 6.30 -4.80
N PRO A 181 6.97 5.27 -4.74
CA PRO A 181 6.51 3.90 -4.90
C PRO A 181 5.48 3.49 -3.84
N PHE A 182 4.38 2.90 -4.31
CA PHE A 182 3.45 2.14 -3.51
C PHE A 182 3.76 0.66 -3.74
N PHE A 183 4.29 -0.02 -2.70
CA PHE A 183 5.01 -1.28 -2.85
C PHE A 183 6.11 -1.16 -3.94
N ASP A 184 6.05 -1.98 -4.98
CA ASP A 184 7.05 -2.05 -6.04
C ASP A 184 6.65 -1.25 -7.29
N HIS A 185 5.60 -0.41 -7.23
CA HIS A 185 5.06 0.33 -8.36
C HIS A 185 4.97 1.82 -8.09
N LEU A 186 5.27 2.63 -9.11
CA LEU A 186 5.00 4.07 -9.11
C LEU A 186 3.55 4.37 -9.54
N GLU A 187 2.63 3.48 -9.17
CA GLU A 187 1.21 3.58 -9.49
C GLU A 187 0.35 2.99 -8.38
N ALA A 188 -0.87 3.47 -8.25
CA ALA A 188 -1.93 2.86 -7.45
C ALA A 188 -3.08 2.44 -8.35
N TRP A 189 -3.76 1.38 -7.97
CA TRP A 189 -4.86 0.76 -8.73
C TRP A 189 -6.16 0.86 -7.95
N PRO A 190 -6.92 1.97 -8.10
CA PRO A 190 -8.27 2.05 -7.54
C PRO A 190 -9.23 1.10 -8.28
N ASP A 191 -10.29 0.68 -7.58
CA ASP A 191 -11.32 -0.15 -8.22
C ASP A 191 -12.02 0.63 -9.34
N ILE A 192 -12.28 1.93 -9.14
CA ILE A 192 -12.82 2.83 -10.18
C ILE A 192 -12.04 4.14 -10.16
N VAL A 193 -11.60 4.58 -11.32
CA VAL A 193 -10.91 5.85 -11.55
C VAL A 193 -11.88 6.80 -12.26
N LEU A 194 -12.15 7.96 -11.65
CA LEU A 194 -12.97 9.03 -12.21
C LEU A 194 -12.08 10.24 -12.51
N PRO A 195 -11.45 10.29 -13.70
CA PRO A 195 -10.43 11.29 -14.00
C PRO A 195 -10.98 12.73 -14.04
N GLU A 196 -12.18 12.92 -14.54
CA GLU A 196 -12.82 14.22 -14.62
C GLU A 196 -13.05 14.83 -13.23
N LEU A 197 -13.36 13.99 -12.26
CA LEU A 197 -13.56 14.41 -10.86
C LEU A 197 -12.28 14.33 -10.04
N ARG A 198 -11.21 13.71 -10.53
CA ARG A 198 -10.03 13.31 -9.74
C ARG A 198 -10.42 12.60 -8.44
N VAL A 199 -11.33 11.65 -8.56
CA VAL A 199 -11.81 10.81 -7.48
C VAL A 199 -11.52 9.35 -7.79
N ALA A 200 -10.94 8.67 -6.82
CA ALA A 200 -10.76 7.23 -6.79
C ALA A 200 -11.83 6.60 -5.91
N VAL A 201 -12.56 5.62 -6.43
CA VAL A 201 -13.55 4.88 -5.65
C VAL A 201 -13.02 3.49 -5.34
N GLU A 202 -13.14 3.06 -4.10
CA GLU A 202 -12.73 1.75 -3.58
C GLU A 202 -13.95 1.02 -3.00
N TYR A 203 -14.06 -0.27 -3.22
CA TYR A 203 -15.10 -1.11 -2.64
C TYR A 203 -14.50 -2.10 -1.65
N ASP A 204 -14.79 -1.90 -0.38
CA ASP A 204 -14.28 -2.72 0.71
C ASP A 204 -15.39 -3.57 1.31
N SER A 205 -15.15 -4.88 1.38
CA SER A 205 -16.00 -5.81 2.11
C SER A 205 -15.17 -6.68 3.05
N THR A 206 -15.79 -7.26 4.05
CA THR A 206 -15.10 -8.21 4.94
C THR A 206 -14.84 -9.56 4.27
N GLY A 207 -15.33 -9.74 3.03
CA GLY A 207 -15.19 -11.00 2.31
C GLY A 207 -15.94 -12.17 2.94
N ARG A 208 -15.80 -13.36 2.34
CA ARG A 208 -16.50 -14.57 2.82
C ARG A 208 -16.09 -15.01 4.21
N HIS A 209 -14.89 -14.67 4.65
CA HIS A 209 -14.31 -15.12 5.92
C HIS A 209 -14.24 -13.99 6.97
N GLY A 210 -14.79 -12.81 6.69
CA GLY A 210 -14.82 -11.69 7.62
C GLY A 210 -13.44 -11.06 7.92
N LEU A 211 -12.40 -11.35 7.13
CA LEU A 211 -11.01 -10.95 7.38
C LEU A 211 -10.45 -10.00 6.33
N GLU A 212 -11.21 -9.66 5.29
CA GLU A 212 -10.78 -8.69 4.29
C GLU A 212 -10.93 -7.26 4.81
N HIS A 213 -10.04 -6.36 4.41
CA HIS A 213 -10.01 -4.95 4.80
C HIS A 213 -10.02 -4.69 6.32
N VAL A 214 -9.50 -5.64 7.13
CA VAL A 214 -9.32 -5.48 8.58
C VAL A 214 -7.85 -5.65 8.96
N GLY A 215 -7.44 -5.07 10.08
CA GLY A 215 -6.09 -5.19 10.61
C GLY A 215 -5.00 -4.72 9.65
N HIS A 216 -4.10 -5.60 9.24
CA HIS A 216 -2.98 -5.26 8.34
C HIS A 216 -3.43 -4.79 6.95
N ARG A 217 -4.55 -5.28 6.45
CA ARG A 217 -5.10 -4.84 5.16
C ARG A 217 -5.62 -3.42 5.24
N GLU A 218 -6.28 -3.05 6.34
CA GLU A 218 -6.70 -1.66 6.58
C GLU A 218 -5.52 -0.69 6.58
N THR A 219 -4.37 -1.10 7.13
CA THR A 219 -3.15 -0.28 7.09
C THR A 219 -2.67 -0.05 5.65
N ALA A 220 -2.75 -1.08 4.79
CA ALA A 220 -2.42 -0.96 3.38
C ALA A 220 -3.42 -0.04 2.64
N ASP A 221 -4.71 -0.15 2.96
CA ASP A 221 -5.77 0.72 2.42
C ASP A 221 -5.51 2.19 2.77
N ARG A 222 -5.25 2.50 4.04
CA ARG A 222 -4.88 3.85 4.48
C ARG A 222 -3.62 4.38 3.78
N ARG A 223 -2.65 3.51 3.51
CA ARG A 223 -1.43 3.88 2.77
C ARG A 223 -1.73 4.20 1.31
N LYS A 224 -2.62 3.42 0.66
CA LYS A 224 -3.09 3.66 -0.71
C LYS A 224 -3.81 5.01 -0.81
N ASP A 225 -4.72 5.29 0.13
CA ASP A 225 -5.45 6.56 0.18
C ASP A 225 -4.51 7.76 0.29
N ARG A 226 -3.52 7.67 1.18
CA ARG A 226 -2.52 8.74 1.31
C ARG A 226 -1.70 8.95 0.04
N ALA A 227 -1.33 7.87 -0.63
CA ALA A 227 -0.57 7.95 -1.88
C ALA A 227 -1.40 8.63 -2.98
N LEU A 228 -2.68 8.28 -3.10
CA LEU A 228 -3.62 8.88 -4.04
C LEU A 228 -3.86 10.37 -3.73
N ARG A 229 -4.12 10.73 -2.47
CA ARG A 229 -4.32 12.13 -2.07
C ARG A 229 -3.09 12.99 -2.36
N ARG A 230 -1.89 12.46 -2.20
CA ARG A 230 -0.65 13.16 -2.58
C ARG A 230 -0.50 13.37 -4.08
N ALA A 231 -1.06 12.48 -4.85
CA ALA A 231 -1.12 12.59 -6.30
C ALA A 231 -2.27 13.52 -6.77
N GLY A 232 -2.96 14.21 -5.83
CA GLY A 232 -4.04 15.16 -6.13
C GLY A 232 -5.39 14.50 -6.37
N TRP A 233 -5.59 13.28 -5.86
CA TRP A 233 -6.84 12.54 -5.92
C TRP A 233 -7.52 12.50 -4.57
N GLU A 234 -8.86 12.57 -4.55
CA GLU A 234 -9.63 12.20 -3.39
C GLU A 234 -10.05 10.74 -3.47
N VAL A 235 -10.26 10.14 -2.30
CA VAL A 235 -10.64 8.73 -2.20
C VAL A 235 -11.97 8.63 -1.47
N VAL A 236 -12.91 7.91 -2.08
CA VAL A 236 -14.20 7.56 -1.50
C VAL A 236 -14.28 6.04 -1.39
N ARG A 237 -14.34 5.51 -0.17
CA ARG A 237 -14.50 4.07 0.07
C ARG A 237 -15.95 3.73 0.35
N LEU A 238 -16.43 2.70 -0.31
CA LEU A 238 -17.70 2.05 0.00
C LEU A 238 -17.40 0.88 0.94
N ARG A 239 -17.64 1.07 2.23
CA ARG A 239 -17.27 0.09 3.26
C ARG A 239 -18.49 -0.68 3.74
N THR A 240 -18.46 -2.01 3.55
CA THR A 240 -19.54 -2.93 3.92
C THR A 240 -19.11 -3.89 5.02
N GLY A 241 -20.03 -4.67 5.58
CA GLY A 241 -19.71 -5.72 6.54
C GLY A 241 -19.19 -5.22 7.90
N ARG A 242 -19.70 -4.11 8.43
CA ARG A 242 -19.29 -3.47 9.70
C ARG A 242 -17.91 -2.81 9.67
N LEU A 243 -17.31 -2.61 8.49
CA LEU A 243 -16.07 -1.86 8.37
C LEU A 243 -16.29 -0.40 8.75
N GLN A 244 -15.35 0.17 9.50
CA GLN A 244 -15.38 1.59 9.90
C GLN A 244 -14.78 2.47 8.81
N PRO A 245 -15.20 3.74 8.67
CA PRO A 245 -14.62 4.65 7.69
C PRO A 245 -13.11 4.86 7.94
N LEU A 246 -12.33 5.02 6.89
CA LEU A 246 -10.90 5.33 6.91
C LEU A 246 -10.63 6.80 6.57
N GLY A 247 -11.50 7.40 5.78
CA GLY A 247 -11.39 8.77 5.29
C GLY A 247 -12.68 9.57 5.52
N PRO A 248 -12.61 10.89 5.26
CA PRO A 248 -13.74 11.80 5.54
C PRO A 248 -14.95 11.57 4.62
N HIS A 249 -14.73 11.04 3.42
CA HIS A 249 -15.77 10.85 2.41
C HIS A 249 -16.21 9.39 2.25
N ASP A 250 -15.82 8.52 3.20
CA ASP A 250 -16.16 7.11 3.13
C ASP A 250 -17.64 6.87 3.44
N LEU A 251 -18.25 5.96 2.71
CA LEU A 251 -19.64 5.57 2.87
C LEU A 251 -19.73 4.19 3.52
N VAL A 252 -20.29 4.13 4.71
CA VAL A 252 -20.62 2.86 5.37
C VAL A 252 -21.99 2.40 4.88
N LEU A 253 -22.05 1.19 4.33
CA LEU A 253 -23.23 0.60 3.71
C LEU A 253 -23.49 -0.79 4.26
N SER A 254 -24.74 -1.22 4.30
CA SER A 254 -25.09 -2.63 4.55
C SER A 254 -24.78 -3.54 3.35
N GLY A 255 -24.69 -2.94 2.14
CA GLY A 255 -24.41 -3.58 0.86
C GLY A 255 -24.68 -2.65 -0.30
N LEU A 256 -24.37 -3.07 -1.52
CA LEU A 256 -24.67 -2.31 -2.72
C LEU A 256 -26.16 -2.38 -3.05
N GLY A 257 -26.81 -1.24 -3.27
CA GLY A 257 -28.24 -1.11 -3.54
C GLY A 257 -28.59 0.16 -4.29
N ARG A 258 -29.89 0.43 -4.42
CA ARG A 258 -30.42 1.57 -5.19
C ARG A 258 -29.94 2.94 -4.67
N THR A 259 -29.58 3.04 -3.39
CA THR A 259 -29.10 4.29 -2.77
C THR A 259 -27.60 4.49 -2.90
N THR A 260 -26.85 3.49 -3.41
CA THR A 260 -25.38 3.55 -3.47
C THR A 260 -24.89 4.67 -4.37
N VAL A 261 -25.36 4.72 -5.61
CA VAL A 261 -24.96 5.76 -6.58
C VAL A 261 -25.38 7.15 -6.13
N PRO A 262 -26.65 7.41 -5.71
CA PRO A 262 -27.03 8.71 -5.16
C PRO A 262 -26.09 9.17 -4.02
N ARG A 263 -25.78 8.33 -3.05
CA ARG A 263 -24.86 8.67 -1.95
C ARG A 263 -23.43 8.94 -2.42
N LEU A 264 -22.96 8.22 -3.44
CA LEU A 264 -21.66 8.52 -4.07
C LEU A 264 -21.66 9.89 -4.75
N LEU A 265 -22.72 10.21 -5.50
CA LEU A 265 -22.85 11.52 -6.13
C LEU A 265 -22.88 12.65 -5.10
N ASP A 266 -23.52 12.46 -3.95
CA ASP A 266 -23.52 13.43 -2.86
C ASP A 266 -22.09 13.60 -2.29
N ALA A 267 -21.35 12.51 -2.05
CA ALA A 267 -19.95 12.58 -1.63
C ALA A 267 -19.07 13.28 -2.70
N PHE A 268 -19.28 13.04 -3.98
CA PHE A 268 -18.56 13.74 -5.04
C PHE A 268 -18.88 15.22 -5.07
N ARG A 269 -20.14 15.61 -4.81
CA ARG A 269 -20.56 17.02 -4.70
C ARG A 269 -19.91 17.71 -3.49
N GLU A 270 -19.76 17.02 -2.36
CA GLU A 270 -19.01 17.54 -1.21
C GLU A 270 -17.54 17.79 -1.57
N ILE A 271 -16.91 16.88 -2.33
CA ILE A 271 -15.50 16.95 -2.71
C ILE A 271 -15.24 18.03 -3.76
N ARG A 272 -16.08 18.14 -4.78
CA ARG A 272 -15.81 18.95 -5.98
C ARG A 272 -16.77 20.09 -6.22
N GLY A 273 -17.85 20.18 -5.45
CA GLY A 273 -18.93 21.12 -5.65
C GLY A 273 -20.03 20.59 -6.58
N ALA A 274 -21.27 20.90 -6.25
CA ALA A 274 -22.44 20.36 -6.96
C ALA A 274 -22.45 20.71 -8.45
N LEU A 275 -22.23 21.98 -8.81
CA LEU A 275 -22.23 22.42 -10.21
C LEU A 275 -21.25 21.66 -11.07
N TYR A 276 -20.06 21.39 -10.54
CA TYR A 276 -19.02 20.66 -11.27
C TYR A 276 -19.40 19.20 -11.50
N VAL A 277 -19.89 18.52 -10.47
CA VAL A 277 -20.29 17.11 -10.56
C VAL A 277 -21.53 16.95 -11.45
N ASP A 278 -22.51 17.83 -11.28
CA ASP A 278 -23.77 17.75 -12.02
C ASP A 278 -23.59 17.99 -13.53
N ALA A 279 -22.52 18.67 -13.94
CA ALA A 279 -22.15 18.81 -15.35
C ALA A 279 -21.75 17.48 -16.03
N TRP A 280 -21.43 16.46 -15.25
CA TRP A 280 -21.05 15.12 -15.75
C TRP A 280 -22.17 14.09 -15.60
N LEU A 281 -23.31 14.44 -15.03
CA LEU A 281 -24.48 13.56 -14.96
C LEU A 281 -25.03 13.24 -16.36
N ARG A 282 -25.57 12.04 -16.49
CA ARG A 282 -26.25 11.57 -17.71
C ARG A 282 -27.76 11.81 -17.63
#